data_1af5aafcbc22267fc2a6f554aef21322
#
_entry.id   1af5aafcbc22267fc2a6f554aef21322
#
_cell.length_a   1.000
_cell.length_b   1.000
_cell.length_c   1.000
_cell.angle_alpha   90.00
_cell.angle_beta   90.00
_cell.angle_gamma   90.00
#
_symmetry.space_group_name_H-M   'P 1'
#
loop_
_entity.id
_entity.type
_entity.pdbx_description
1 polymer ?
#
loop_
_entity_poly.entity_id
_entity_poly.type
_entity_poly.pdbx_seq_one_letter_code
_entity_poly.pdbx_strand_id
1 'polypeptide(L)'
;MRNDFILLVLSYNHPTNVLSLETLKKTNYDGNWALVVGEDDPQLENYKKLYPEEHLAIFNKNDYKKDVDLCDQGGSDKIGLYARLACFDIAKSRGFKYFLEFDDDYVEYRYRVEYEGKLNYCWTTHITECFEAAVEFLENNKLVQSVAFAQGGDFICDLNAIKHPMEKCMNSWFCAVDRPIKFNGRMNDDVNAYVNGRCNGQLFLTCPHVCIKQKPTQSAGTGMADIYKDNGTYKKTLYTIIQHPTGVKVQMLGMTYYRLHHNVKKEFLYPCLISSQYKKTP
;
A
#
# COMPACT_ATOMS: atom_id res chain seq x y z
N MET A 1 -16.12 9.77 -11.99
CA MET A 1 -15.07 8.73 -11.77
C MET A 1 -14.79 7.91 -13.01
N ARG A 2 -13.55 7.51 -13.26
CA ARG A 2 -13.12 6.69 -14.41
C ARG A 2 -13.80 5.31 -14.39
N ASN A 3 -14.27 4.84 -15.54
CA ASN A 3 -14.91 3.51 -15.67
C ASN A 3 -13.92 2.34 -15.70
N ASP A 4 -12.62 2.62 -15.90
CA ASP A 4 -11.55 1.61 -15.99
C ASP A 4 -10.72 1.49 -14.69
N PHE A 5 -11.25 2.05 -13.58
CA PHE A 5 -10.61 2.06 -12.27
C PHE A 5 -11.55 1.50 -11.18
N ILE A 6 -10.98 0.72 -10.25
CA ILE A 6 -11.64 0.19 -9.06
C ILE A 6 -10.80 0.41 -7.81
N LEU A 7 -11.45 0.67 -6.69
CA LEU A 7 -10.84 0.67 -5.37
C LEU A 7 -11.03 -0.69 -4.72
N LEU A 8 -9.96 -1.32 -4.25
CA LEU A 8 -9.94 -2.62 -3.60
C LEU A 8 -9.50 -2.45 -2.15
N VAL A 9 -10.39 -2.70 -1.21
CA VAL A 9 -10.12 -2.58 0.22
C VAL A 9 -9.85 -3.95 0.80
N LEU A 10 -8.63 -4.16 1.30
CA LEU A 10 -8.25 -5.41 1.95
C LEU A 10 -8.91 -5.49 3.32
N SER A 11 -9.65 -6.56 3.61
CA SER A 11 -10.31 -6.73 4.90
C SER A 11 -10.19 -8.15 5.43
N TYR A 12 -10.04 -8.28 6.76
CA TYR A 12 -9.93 -9.57 7.43
C TYR A 12 -10.60 -9.55 8.79
N ASN A 13 -11.59 -10.47 9.00
CA ASN A 13 -12.23 -10.79 10.29
C ASN A 13 -13.03 -9.65 10.97
N HIS A 14 -13.42 -8.59 10.25
CA HIS A 14 -14.27 -7.51 10.82
C HIS A 14 -15.21 -6.85 9.81
N PRO A 15 -16.20 -7.56 9.32
CA PRO A 15 -17.10 -7.10 8.26
C PRO A 15 -17.92 -5.84 8.60
N THR A 16 -18.14 -5.56 9.87
CA THR A 16 -18.94 -4.42 10.36
C THR A 16 -18.13 -3.17 10.68
N ASN A 17 -16.79 -3.22 10.57
CA ASN A 17 -15.89 -2.14 11.01
C ASN A 17 -14.82 -1.84 9.96
N VAL A 18 -15.23 -1.64 8.72
CA VAL A 18 -14.36 -1.25 7.60
C VAL A 18 -14.28 0.27 7.55
N LEU A 19 -13.37 0.86 8.32
CA LEU A 19 -13.29 2.32 8.50
C LEU A 19 -12.98 3.06 7.21
N SER A 20 -12.23 2.43 6.32
CA SER A 20 -11.89 3.00 5.01
C SER A 20 -13.14 3.27 4.17
N LEU A 21 -14.16 2.41 4.23
CA LEU A 21 -15.44 2.66 3.53
C LEU A 21 -16.20 3.84 4.12
N GLU A 22 -16.21 3.98 5.46
CA GLU A 22 -16.82 5.14 6.11
C GLU A 22 -16.11 6.44 5.73
N THR A 23 -14.79 6.39 5.63
CA THR A 23 -13.96 7.54 5.25
C THR A 23 -14.16 7.92 3.79
N LEU A 24 -14.26 6.94 2.88
CA LEU A 24 -14.60 7.17 1.48
C LEU A 24 -15.97 7.83 1.33
N LYS A 25 -16.97 7.38 2.07
CA LYS A 25 -18.30 7.99 2.09
C LYS A 25 -18.26 9.46 2.56
N LYS A 26 -17.48 9.75 3.60
CA LYS A 26 -17.30 11.14 4.12
C LYS A 26 -16.59 12.05 3.12
N THR A 27 -15.79 11.50 2.23
CA THR A 27 -15.05 12.23 1.20
C THR A 27 -15.76 12.21 -0.16
N ASN A 28 -17.03 11.81 -0.20
CA ASN A 28 -17.89 11.76 -1.39
C ASN A 28 -17.31 10.93 -2.54
N TYR A 29 -16.66 9.81 -2.21
CA TYR A 29 -16.20 8.87 -3.23
C TYR A 29 -17.42 8.20 -3.90
N ASP A 30 -17.47 8.27 -5.22
CA ASP A 30 -18.59 7.80 -6.06
C ASP A 30 -18.18 6.74 -7.10
N GLY A 31 -16.96 6.20 -6.99
CA GLY A 31 -16.43 5.25 -7.95
C GLY A 31 -16.68 3.77 -7.60
N ASN A 32 -16.18 2.89 -8.46
CA ASN A 32 -16.23 1.44 -8.24
C ASN A 32 -15.35 1.04 -7.05
N TRP A 33 -15.86 0.13 -6.22
CA TRP A 33 -15.10 -0.42 -5.10
C TRP A 33 -15.52 -1.85 -4.77
N ALA A 34 -14.62 -2.61 -4.16
CA ALA A 34 -14.94 -3.91 -3.57
C ALA A 34 -14.05 -4.20 -2.36
N LEU A 35 -14.58 -4.98 -1.41
CA LEU A 35 -13.80 -5.61 -0.36
C LEU A 35 -13.09 -6.84 -0.92
N VAL A 36 -11.83 -7.00 -0.57
CA VAL A 36 -11.02 -8.19 -0.91
C VAL A 36 -10.88 -9.04 0.34
N VAL A 37 -11.50 -10.22 0.33
CA VAL A 37 -11.61 -11.10 1.49
C VAL A 37 -11.15 -12.51 1.13
N GLY A 38 -10.33 -13.13 1.98
CA GLY A 38 -9.91 -14.51 1.77
C GLY A 38 -11.07 -15.49 1.93
N GLU A 39 -11.10 -16.58 1.14
CA GLU A 39 -12.12 -17.62 1.28
C GLU A 39 -12.07 -18.34 2.64
N ASP A 40 -10.94 -18.27 3.34
CA ASP A 40 -10.71 -18.81 4.68
C ASP A 40 -10.96 -17.80 5.80
N ASP A 41 -11.55 -16.64 5.49
CA ASP A 41 -11.90 -15.64 6.51
C ASP A 41 -12.96 -16.18 7.47
N PRO A 42 -12.73 -16.16 8.79
CA PRO A 42 -13.69 -16.68 9.77
C PRO A 42 -15.04 -15.96 9.77
N GLN A 43 -15.12 -14.76 9.19
CA GLN A 43 -16.34 -13.96 9.08
C GLN A 43 -16.90 -13.91 7.64
N LEU A 44 -16.44 -14.78 6.73
CA LEU A 44 -16.80 -14.71 5.32
C LEU A 44 -18.33 -14.68 5.10
N GLU A 45 -19.07 -15.51 5.81
CA GLU A 45 -20.54 -15.54 5.70
C GLU A 45 -21.22 -14.24 6.18
N ASN A 46 -20.59 -13.52 7.10
CA ASN A 46 -21.08 -12.21 7.52
C ASN A 46 -20.75 -11.13 6.47
N TYR A 47 -19.58 -11.19 5.80
CA TYR A 47 -19.31 -10.34 4.63
C TYR A 47 -20.35 -10.54 3.53
N LYS A 48 -20.67 -11.80 3.17
CA LYS A 48 -21.69 -12.12 2.15
C LYS A 48 -23.10 -11.62 2.50
N LYS A 49 -23.42 -11.55 3.80
CA LYS A 49 -24.71 -11.01 4.26
C LYS A 49 -24.79 -9.48 4.22
N LEU A 50 -23.65 -8.81 4.45
CA LEU A 50 -23.60 -7.35 4.60
C LEU A 50 -23.31 -6.62 3.29
N TYR A 51 -22.61 -7.26 2.37
CA TYR A 51 -22.14 -6.64 1.13
C TYR A 51 -22.68 -7.39 -0.08
N PRO A 52 -23.26 -6.68 -1.07
CA PRO A 52 -23.67 -7.28 -2.34
C PRO A 52 -22.46 -7.86 -3.10
N GLU A 53 -22.71 -8.78 -4.00
CA GLU A 53 -21.68 -9.54 -4.73
C GLU A 53 -20.74 -8.62 -5.54
N GLU A 54 -21.27 -7.55 -6.11
CA GLU A 54 -20.47 -6.55 -6.84
C GLU A 54 -19.44 -5.83 -5.96
N HIS A 55 -19.71 -5.73 -4.65
CA HIS A 55 -18.83 -5.10 -3.67
C HIS A 55 -17.99 -6.09 -2.85
N LEU A 56 -18.03 -7.39 -3.20
CA LEU A 56 -17.27 -8.43 -2.51
C LEU A 56 -16.43 -9.23 -3.51
N ALA A 57 -15.12 -9.26 -3.32
CA ALA A 57 -14.18 -10.05 -4.08
C ALA A 57 -13.54 -11.10 -3.16
N ILE A 58 -13.86 -12.36 -3.38
CA ILE A 58 -13.33 -13.47 -2.59
C ILE A 58 -12.17 -14.10 -3.34
N PHE A 59 -11.04 -14.34 -2.66
CA PHE A 59 -9.85 -14.96 -3.26
C PHE A 59 -9.37 -16.15 -2.45
N ASN A 60 -8.71 -17.11 -3.14
CA ASN A 60 -8.05 -18.25 -2.50
C ASN A 60 -6.55 -17.97 -2.38
N LYS A 61 -6.05 -17.87 -1.16
CA LYS A 61 -4.63 -17.62 -0.91
C LYS A 61 -3.69 -18.71 -1.45
N ASN A 62 -4.19 -19.96 -1.62
CA ASN A 62 -3.39 -21.05 -2.13
C ASN A 62 -2.98 -20.85 -3.60
N ASP A 63 -3.71 -20.03 -4.36
CA ASP A 63 -3.37 -19.71 -5.74
C ASP A 63 -2.07 -18.90 -5.84
N TYR A 64 -1.70 -18.20 -4.77
CA TYR A 64 -0.54 -17.30 -4.71
C TYR A 64 0.66 -17.84 -3.92
N LYS A 65 0.47 -18.86 -3.08
CA LYS A 65 1.53 -19.38 -2.18
C LYS A 65 2.79 -19.84 -2.89
N LYS A 66 2.67 -20.45 -4.05
CA LYS A 66 3.80 -21.00 -4.81
C LYS A 66 4.71 -19.93 -5.44
N ASP A 67 4.19 -18.71 -5.60
CA ASP A 67 4.86 -17.63 -6.33
C ASP A 67 5.51 -16.61 -5.39
N VAL A 68 5.51 -16.90 -4.08
CA VAL A 68 5.94 -15.96 -3.03
C VAL A 68 7.03 -16.57 -2.15
N ASP A 69 8.13 -15.83 -1.97
CA ASP A 69 9.11 -16.10 -0.94
C ASP A 69 8.72 -15.36 0.35
N LEU A 70 8.33 -16.12 1.37
CA LEU A 70 7.97 -15.58 2.68
C LEU A 70 9.17 -15.30 3.60
N CYS A 71 10.40 -15.65 3.18
CA CYS A 71 11.64 -15.57 3.95
C CYS A 71 11.67 -16.44 5.21
N ASP A 72 10.72 -17.34 5.37
CA ASP A 72 10.66 -18.34 6.45
C ASP A 72 9.85 -19.56 6.03
N GLN A 73 9.96 -20.64 6.79
CA GLN A 73 9.22 -21.89 6.56
C GLN A 73 8.14 -22.16 7.60
N GLY A 74 7.87 -21.23 8.47
CA GLY A 74 6.90 -21.41 9.53
C GLY A 74 6.23 -20.12 9.94
N GLY A 75 4.97 -20.17 10.26
CA GLY A 75 4.23 -19.03 10.75
C GLY A 75 2.81 -18.95 10.19
N SER A 76 2.07 -17.95 10.64
CA SER A 76 0.69 -17.75 10.24
C SER A 76 0.59 -17.35 8.77
N ASP A 77 -0.35 -17.94 8.04
CA ASP A 77 -0.76 -17.53 6.67
C ASP A 77 -1.74 -16.34 6.67
N LYS A 78 -1.99 -15.76 7.84
CA LYS A 78 -2.86 -14.58 8.00
C LYS A 78 -2.09 -13.29 7.72
N ILE A 79 -1.68 -13.12 6.48
CA ILE A 79 -0.86 -12.00 6.01
C ILE A 79 -1.54 -11.29 4.85
N GLY A 80 -1.38 -9.96 4.77
CA GLY A 80 -1.99 -9.13 3.73
C GLY A 80 -1.43 -9.37 2.32
N LEU A 81 -0.23 -9.92 2.22
CA LEU A 81 0.51 -10.13 0.97
C LEU A 81 -0.31 -10.87 -0.10
N TYR A 82 -1.03 -11.94 0.28
CA TYR A 82 -1.83 -12.71 -0.70
C TYR A 82 -3.02 -11.89 -1.25
N ALA A 83 -3.64 -11.06 -0.39
CA ALA A 83 -4.69 -10.17 -0.83
C ALA A 83 -4.16 -9.09 -1.79
N ARG A 84 -2.94 -8.56 -1.56
CA ARG A 84 -2.28 -7.61 -2.47
C ARG A 84 -2.04 -8.22 -3.85
N LEU A 85 -1.59 -9.47 -3.91
CA LEU A 85 -1.42 -10.20 -5.17
C LEU A 85 -2.77 -10.45 -5.86
N ALA A 86 -3.79 -10.85 -5.10
CA ALA A 86 -5.12 -11.11 -5.62
C ALA A 86 -5.76 -9.87 -6.24
N CYS A 87 -5.45 -8.65 -5.79
CA CYS A 87 -5.98 -7.42 -6.33
C CYS A 87 -5.73 -7.27 -7.85
N PHE A 88 -4.59 -7.74 -8.35
CA PHE A 88 -4.29 -7.70 -9.79
C PHE A 88 -5.23 -8.59 -10.61
N ASP A 89 -5.46 -9.83 -10.15
CA ASP A 89 -6.35 -10.77 -10.84
C ASP A 89 -7.82 -10.36 -10.69
N ILE A 90 -8.22 -9.85 -9.53
CA ILE A 90 -9.56 -9.32 -9.27
C ILE A 90 -9.86 -8.13 -10.19
N ALA A 91 -8.98 -7.14 -10.25
CA ALA A 91 -9.15 -5.99 -11.13
C ALA A 91 -9.22 -6.42 -12.61
N LYS A 92 -8.33 -7.31 -13.03
CA LYS A 92 -8.29 -7.87 -14.39
C LYS A 92 -9.56 -8.63 -14.74
N SER A 93 -10.02 -9.53 -13.89
CA SER A 93 -11.23 -10.35 -14.14
C SER A 93 -12.50 -9.52 -14.22
N ARG A 94 -12.53 -8.40 -13.50
CA ARG A 94 -13.64 -7.42 -13.53
C ARG A 94 -13.52 -6.39 -14.66
N GLY A 95 -12.49 -6.47 -15.51
CA GLY A 95 -12.31 -5.62 -16.70
C GLY A 95 -11.71 -4.24 -16.42
N PHE A 96 -11.15 -4.01 -15.22
CA PHE A 96 -10.48 -2.76 -14.89
C PHE A 96 -9.02 -2.75 -15.36
N LYS A 97 -8.53 -1.58 -15.75
CA LYS A 97 -7.12 -1.37 -16.11
C LYS A 97 -6.27 -0.89 -14.96
N TYR A 98 -6.88 -0.17 -14.04
CA TYR A 98 -6.24 0.42 -12.88
C TYR A 98 -7.01 0.08 -11.61
N PHE A 99 -6.30 -0.02 -10.51
CA PHE A 99 -6.92 -0.14 -9.21
C PHE A 99 -6.12 0.61 -8.15
N LEU A 100 -6.78 0.93 -7.05
CA LEU A 100 -6.17 1.39 -5.82
C LEU A 100 -6.37 0.32 -4.76
N GLU A 101 -5.30 -0.20 -4.21
CA GLU A 101 -5.33 -1.08 -3.05
C GLU A 101 -5.26 -0.26 -1.77
N PHE A 102 -6.17 -0.56 -0.86
CA PHE A 102 -6.29 0.08 0.45
C PHE A 102 -6.39 -0.94 1.58
N ASP A 103 -5.82 -0.60 2.75
CA ASP A 103 -6.14 -1.26 4.00
C ASP A 103 -7.51 -0.76 4.53
N ASP A 104 -8.15 -1.52 5.43
CA ASP A 104 -9.51 -1.24 5.92
C ASP A 104 -9.58 -0.28 7.13
N ASP A 105 -8.45 0.23 7.61
CA ASP A 105 -8.31 0.98 8.85
C ASP A 105 -8.02 2.49 8.68
N TYR A 106 -8.22 3.04 7.46
CA TYR A 106 -8.04 4.47 7.21
C TYR A 106 -9.21 5.28 7.76
N VAL A 107 -8.86 6.32 8.53
CA VAL A 107 -9.86 7.14 9.25
C VAL A 107 -10.00 8.54 8.68
N GLU A 108 -9.05 8.98 7.84
CA GLU A 108 -9.02 10.37 7.39
C GLU A 108 -8.12 10.55 6.17
N TYR A 109 -8.53 11.46 5.27
CA TYR A 109 -7.69 12.00 4.20
C TYR A 109 -7.51 13.50 4.42
N ARG A 110 -6.29 14.00 4.17
CA ARG A 110 -5.96 15.41 4.28
C ARG A 110 -5.12 15.87 3.11
N TYR A 111 -5.41 17.08 2.61
CA TYR A 111 -4.47 17.80 1.78
C TYR A 111 -3.37 18.40 2.62
N ARG A 112 -2.16 18.40 2.06
CA ARG A 112 -1.01 19.14 2.56
C ARG A 112 -0.73 20.28 1.60
N VAL A 113 -0.85 21.49 2.10
CA VAL A 113 -0.67 22.72 1.31
C VAL A 113 0.29 23.66 2.00
N GLU A 114 1.09 24.38 1.22
CA GLU A 114 1.87 25.49 1.73
C GLU A 114 0.97 26.73 1.82
N TYR A 115 0.92 27.32 2.99
CA TYR A 115 0.23 28.59 3.20
C TYR A 115 1.05 29.42 4.19
N GLU A 116 1.38 30.67 3.83
CA GLU A 116 2.23 31.60 4.61
C GLU A 116 3.56 30.98 5.10
N GLY A 117 4.25 30.25 4.22
CA GLY A 117 5.51 29.60 4.54
C GLY A 117 5.42 28.44 5.53
N LYS A 118 4.22 27.91 5.79
CA LYS A 118 3.98 26.78 6.68
C LYS A 118 3.22 25.66 5.97
N LEU A 119 3.49 24.42 6.40
CA LEU A 119 2.73 23.27 5.97
C LEU A 119 1.41 23.20 6.75
N ASN A 120 0.31 23.30 6.01
CA ASN A 120 -1.04 23.22 6.57
C ASN A 120 -1.73 21.92 6.13
N TYR A 121 -2.62 21.42 6.97
CA TYR A 121 -3.43 20.23 6.73
C TYR A 121 -4.88 20.62 6.59
N CYS A 122 -5.45 20.37 5.43
CA CYS A 122 -6.85 20.66 5.12
C CYS A 122 -7.63 19.36 4.92
N TRP A 123 -8.86 19.30 5.41
CA TRP A 123 -9.75 18.16 5.16
C TRP A 123 -10.02 17.99 3.67
N THR A 124 -10.01 16.74 3.23
CA THR A 124 -10.35 16.39 1.86
C THR A 124 -11.83 16.02 1.78
N THR A 125 -12.58 16.69 0.91
CA THR A 125 -13.99 16.40 0.64
C THR A 125 -14.23 15.84 -0.76
N HIS A 126 -13.21 15.83 -1.62
CA HIS A 126 -13.27 15.42 -3.02
C HIS A 126 -12.09 14.50 -3.34
N ILE A 127 -12.13 13.29 -2.77
CA ILE A 127 -11.01 12.34 -2.94
C ILE A 127 -10.98 11.71 -4.34
N THR A 128 -12.13 11.68 -5.02
CA THR A 128 -12.26 11.11 -6.37
C THR A 128 -11.29 11.76 -7.35
N GLU A 129 -11.20 13.08 -7.35
CA GLU A 129 -10.30 13.84 -8.25
C GLU A 129 -8.83 13.52 -7.96
N CYS A 130 -8.48 13.29 -6.69
CA CYS A 130 -7.11 12.86 -6.33
C CYS A 130 -6.80 11.46 -6.87
N PHE A 131 -7.76 10.55 -6.82
CA PHE A 131 -7.60 9.21 -7.36
C PHE A 131 -7.47 9.24 -8.88
N GLU A 132 -8.30 10.03 -9.57
CA GLU A 132 -8.22 10.22 -11.02
C GLU A 132 -6.88 10.81 -11.44
N ALA A 133 -6.39 11.83 -10.75
CA ALA A 133 -5.09 12.44 -11.01
C ALA A 133 -3.93 11.44 -10.82
N ALA A 134 -3.99 10.60 -9.79
CA ALA A 134 -2.98 9.56 -9.57
C ALA A 134 -2.99 8.49 -10.67
N VAL A 135 -4.17 8.07 -11.14
CA VAL A 135 -4.31 7.11 -12.24
C VAL A 135 -3.85 7.73 -13.57
N GLU A 136 -4.21 8.99 -13.85
CA GLU A 136 -3.74 9.71 -15.03
C GLU A 136 -2.21 9.85 -15.04
N PHE A 137 -1.62 10.13 -13.88
CA PHE A 137 -0.17 10.15 -13.74
C PHE A 137 0.46 8.80 -14.07
N LEU A 138 -0.09 7.69 -13.57
CA LEU A 138 0.38 6.33 -13.91
C LEU A 138 0.21 5.98 -15.40
N GLU A 139 -0.88 6.41 -15.99
CA GLU A 139 -1.19 6.19 -17.40
C GLU A 139 -0.16 6.87 -18.31
N ASN A 140 0.22 8.10 -17.96
CA ASN A 140 1.16 8.92 -18.71
C ASN A 140 2.64 8.61 -18.41
N ASN A 141 2.93 7.88 -17.31
CA ASN A 141 4.29 7.60 -16.86
C ASN A 141 4.52 6.09 -16.71
N LYS A 142 4.75 5.40 -17.82
CA LYS A 142 4.89 3.93 -17.85
C LYS A 142 6.09 3.39 -17.05
N LEU A 143 7.08 4.21 -16.77
CA LEU A 143 8.22 3.86 -15.90
C LEU A 143 7.80 3.75 -14.43
N VAL A 144 6.78 4.48 -14.01
CA VAL A 144 6.30 4.46 -12.62
C VAL A 144 5.46 3.20 -12.42
N GLN A 145 5.90 2.37 -11.49
CA GLN A 145 5.26 1.10 -11.17
C GLN A 145 3.99 1.31 -10.35
N SER A 146 4.09 2.17 -9.35
CA SER A 146 2.97 2.51 -8.47
C SER A 146 3.15 3.90 -7.85
N VAL A 147 2.04 4.52 -7.52
CA VAL A 147 1.96 5.74 -6.73
C VAL A 147 1.22 5.45 -5.42
N ALA A 148 1.65 6.06 -4.33
CA ALA A 148 0.98 6.01 -3.04
C ALA A 148 0.65 7.41 -2.54
N PHE A 149 -0.28 7.52 -1.60
CA PHE A 149 -0.44 8.72 -0.80
C PHE A 149 0.47 8.67 0.44
N ALA A 150 0.85 9.84 0.94
CA ALA A 150 1.69 9.94 2.12
C ALA A 150 0.94 9.44 3.38
N GLN A 151 1.67 8.83 4.30
CA GLN A 151 1.15 8.53 5.62
C GLN A 151 1.22 9.75 6.55
N GLY A 152 0.44 9.75 7.62
CA GLY A 152 0.41 10.84 8.60
C GLY A 152 1.76 11.20 9.23
N GLY A 153 2.68 10.23 9.31
CA GLY A 153 4.04 10.41 9.81
C GLY A 153 5.08 10.78 8.76
N ASP A 154 4.73 10.76 7.47
CA ASP A 154 5.65 11.12 6.40
C ASP A 154 5.74 12.64 6.24
N PHE A 155 6.93 13.15 5.94
CA PHE A 155 7.16 14.57 5.64
C PHE A 155 6.76 15.52 6.80
N ILE A 156 7.05 15.13 8.04
CA ILE A 156 6.73 15.95 9.20
C ILE A 156 7.59 17.22 9.21
N CYS A 157 6.94 18.37 9.36
CA CYS A 157 7.54 19.69 9.65
C CYS A 157 8.45 20.30 8.58
N ASP A 158 8.55 19.77 7.37
CA ASP A 158 9.44 20.32 6.36
C ASP A 158 8.69 20.68 5.06
N LEU A 159 8.63 21.97 4.75
CA LEU A 159 8.09 22.45 3.47
C LEU A 159 8.85 21.90 2.26
N ASN A 160 10.15 21.62 2.39
CA ASN A 160 10.92 21.03 1.30
C ASN A 160 10.48 19.58 1.03
N ALA A 161 9.98 18.90 2.03
CA ALA A 161 9.53 17.52 1.90
C ALA A 161 8.31 17.35 0.98
N ILE A 162 7.47 18.38 0.82
CA ILE A 162 6.35 18.34 -0.14
C ILE A 162 6.73 18.74 -1.57
N LYS A 163 7.93 19.25 -1.80
CA LYS A 163 8.40 19.68 -3.14
C LYS A 163 8.79 18.50 -4.04
N HIS A 164 9.08 17.36 -3.43
CA HIS A 164 9.53 16.17 -4.15
C HIS A 164 8.77 14.94 -3.66
N PRO A 165 8.34 14.03 -4.55
CA PRO A 165 7.80 12.74 -4.14
C PRO A 165 8.88 11.93 -3.44
N MET A 166 8.48 11.06 -2.51
CA MET A 166 9.37 10.02 -1.99
C MET A 166 9.35 8.80 -2.91
N GLU A 167 10.50 8.15 -3.04
CA GLU A 167 10.69 6.97 -3.90
C GLU A 167 10.32 5.68 -3.13
N LYS A 168 9.09 5.62 -2.65
CA LYS A 168 8.51 4.46 -1.95
C LYS A 168 7.00 4.39 -2.19
N CYS A 169 6.40 3.24 -1.92
CA CYS A 169 4.96 3.10 -1.78
C CYS A 169 4.66 2.31 -0.51
N MET A 170 3.69 2.75 0.26
CA MET A 170 3.23 2.08 1.47
C MET A 170 1.73 2.32 1.69
N ASN A 171 1.02 1.29 2.10
CA ASN A 171 -0.37 1.33 2.57
C ASN A 171 -1.44 1.82 1.58
N SER A 172 -1.09 2.36 0.44
CA SER A 172 -1.99 2.70 -0.66
C SER A 172 -1.23 2.52 -1.96
N TRP A 173 -1.79 1.73 -2.88
CA TRP A 173 -1.08 1.34 -4.09
C TRP A 173 -1.96 1.60 -5.29
N PHE A 174 -1.74 2.71 -5.99
CA PHE A 174 -2.30 2.90 -7.31
C PHE A 174 -1.51 2.05 -8.29
N CYS A 175 -2.17 1.06 -8.87
CA CYS A 175 -1.56 0.06 -9.73
C CYS A 175 -2.20 0.02 -11.11
N ALA A 176 -1.40 -0.33 -12.11
CA ALA A 176 -1.87 -0.73 -13.42
C ALA A 176 -1.83 -2.26 -13.53
N VAL A 177 -2.91 -2.87 -13.99
CA VAL A 177 -3.06 -4.33 -14.09
C VAL A 177 -2.01 -4.98 -15.01
N ASP A 178 -1.55 -4.25 -16.01
CA ASP A 178 -0.51 -4.69 -16.97
C ASP A 178 0.92 -4.60 -16.39
N ARG A 179 1.08 -4.07 -15.18
CA ARG A 179 2.37 -3.90 -14.50
C ARG A 179 2.33 -4.50 -13.10
N PRO A 180 2.27 -5.84 -12.95
CA PRO A 180 2.14 -6.48 -11.66
C PRO A 180 3.35 -6.23 -10.77
N ILE A 181 3.11 -6.05 -9.48
CA ILE A 181 4.12 -5.87 -8.45
C ILE A 181 4.40 -7.23 -7.81
N LYS A 182 5.68 -7.54 -7.59
CA LYS A 182 6.08 -8.70 -6.80
C LYS A 182 6.20 -8.33 -5.34
N PHE A 183 5.30 -8.86 -4.53
CA PHE A 183 5.38 -8.77 -3.08
C PHE A 183 6.06 -10.02 -2.52
N ASN A 184 6.99 -9.86 -1.58
CA ASN A 184 7.69 -10.94 -0.91
C ASN A 184 7.89 -10.62 0.57
N GLY A 185 8.12 -11.68 1.35
CA GLY A 185 8.32 -11.57 2.80
C GLY A 185 7.02 -11.56 3.57
N ARG A 186 7.00 -12.28 4.67
CA ARG A 186 5.85 -12.35 5.59
C ARG A 186 5.54 -11.01 6.26
N MET A 187 6.55 -10.18 6.40
CA MET A 187 6.47 -8.85 7.03
C MET A 187 7.20 -7.84 6.16
N ASN A 188 6.78 -6.58 6.19
CA ASN A 188 7.33 -5.50 5.36
C ASN A 188 7.28 -5.81 3.85
N ASP A 189 6.26 -6.51 3.42
CA ASP A 189 6.02 -6.82 2.01
C ASP A 189 6.00 -5.56 1.14
N ASP A 190 5.51 -4.45 1.67
CA ASP A 190 5.54 -3.11 1.08
C ASP A 190 6.98 -2.61 0.84
N VAL A 191 7.81 -2.63 1.89
CA VAL A 191 9.21 -2.20 1.78
C VAL A 191 9.98 -3.12 0.84
N ASN A 192 9.76 -4.43 0.97
CA ASN A 192 10.40 -5.42 0.11
C ASN A 192 10.01 -5.20 -1.36
N ALA A 193 8.76 -4.86 -1.65
CA ALA A 193 8.28 -4.63 -3.01
C ALA A 193 9.02 -3.48 -3.71
N TYR A 194 9.12 -2.29 -3.10
CA TYR A 194 9.77 -1.17 -3.77
C TYR A 194 11.31 -1.29 -3.80
N VAL A 195 11.92 -1.94 -2.82
CA VAL A 195 13.37 -2.20 -2.84
C VAL A 195 13.72 -3.27 -3.88
N ASN A 196 12.92 -4.36 -3.99
CA ASN A 196 13.07 -5.38 -5.03
C ASN A 196 12.81 -4.82 -6.43
N GLY A 197 11.78 -4.01 -6.58
CA GLY A 197 11.38 -3.43 -7.85
C GLY A 197 12.48 -2.60 -8.51
N ARG A 198 13.33 -1.95 -7.72
CA ARG A 198 14.52 -1.24 -8.21
C ARG A 198 15.38 -2.11 -9.14
N CYS A 199 15.63 -3.35 -8.77
CA CYS A 199 16.46 -4.26 -9.57
C CYS A 199 15.80 -4.62 -10.91
N ASN A 200 14.49 -4.45 -11.01
CA ASN A 200 13.69 -4.68 -12.21
C ASN A 200 13.40 -3.39 -13.01
N GLY A 201 14.04 -2.28 -12.66
CA GLY A 201 13.83 -0.99 -13.31
C GLY A 201 12.51 -0.30 -12.95
N GLN A 202 11.86 -0.71 -11.86
CA GLN A 202 10.58 -0.18 -11.39
C GLN A 202 10.79 1.02 -10.47
N LEU A 203 10.00 2.07 -10.65
CA LEU A 203 10.00 3.27 -9.81
C LEU A 203 8.68 3.35 -9.04
N PHE A 204 8.79 3.57 -7.75
CA PHE A 204 7.67 3.76 -6.83
C PHE A 204 7.69 5.18 -6.29
N LEU A 205 6.54 5.83 -6.21
CA LEU A 205 6.46 7.22 -5.77
C LEU A 205 5.35 7.40 -4.72
N THR A 206 5.61 8.24 -3.73
CA THR A 206 4.58 8.72 -2.80
C THR A 206 4.26 10.18 -3.11
N CYS A 207 2.99 10.47 -3.40
CA CYS A 207 2.49 11.83 -3.53
C CYS A 207 2.44 12.49 -2.14
N PRO A 208 3.22 13.56 -1.87
CA PRO A 208 3.28 14.17 -0.55
C PRO A 208 2.09 15.08 -0.23
N HIS A 209 1.32 15.49 -1.24
CA HIS A 209 0.23 16.49 -1.10
C HIS A 209 -1.09 15.89 -0.59
N VAL A 210 -1.24 14.57 -0.64
CA VAL A 210 -2.37 13.86 -0.04
C VAL A 210 -1.86 12.94 1.06
N CYS A 211 -2.42 13.06 2.24
CA CYS A 211 -2.03 12.30 3.41
C CYS A 211 -3.18 11.43 3.91
N ILE A 212 -2.86 10.18 4.19
CA ILE A 212 -3.76 9.20 4.79
C ILE A 212 -3.43 9.06 6.28
N LYS A 213 -4.43 9.09 7.13
CA LYS A 213 -4.30 8.75 8.55
C LYS A 213 -4.91 7.39 8.80
N GLN A 214 -4.12 6.53 9.38
CA GLN A 214 -4.45 5.16 9.74
C GLN A 214 -4.62 5.03 11.25
N LYS A 215 -5.43 4.09 11.73
CA LYS A 215 -5.40 3.70 13.14
C LYS A 215 -4.01 3.16 13.51
N PRO A 216 -3.53 3.36 14.75
CA PRO A 216 -2.28 2.74 15.17
C PRO A 216 -2.33 1.22 15.01
N THR A 217 -1.45 0.66 14.20
CA THR A 217 -1.42 -0.75 13.77
C THR A 217 -1.37 -1.76 14.93
N GLN A 218 -0.96 -1.33 16.13
CA GLN A 218 -0.80 -2.21 17.30
C GLN A 218 -1.99 -2.15 18.26
N SER A 219 -3.00 -1.34 17.99
CA SER A 219 -4.17 -1.17 18.88
C SER A 219 -5.32 -2.13 18.58
N ALA A 220 -5.34 -2.75 17.41
CA ALA A 220 -6.35 -3.75 17.03
C ALA A 220 -5.78 -5.17 17.16
N GLY A 221 -6.50 -6.07 17.81
CA GLY A 221 -6.06 -7.43 18.10
C GLY A 221 -6.31 -8.44 16.98
N THR A 222 -6.15 -8.09 15.70
CA THR A 222 -6.45 -8.97 14.56
C THR A 222 -5.40 -8.87 13.45
N GLY A 223 -5.24 -9.95 12.66
CA GLY A 223 -4.36 -9.99 11.50
C GLY A 223 -2.88 -9.90 11.84
N MET A 224 -2.16 -8.99 11.18
CA MET A 224 -0.72 -8.78 11.38
C MET A 224 -0.36 -8.32 12.81
N ALA A 225 -1.30 -7.76 13.58
CA ALA A 225 -1.08 -7.32 14.94
C ALA A 225 -0.62 -8.47 15.87
N ASP A 226 -1.12 -9.69 15.66
CA ASP A 226 -0.71 -10.86 16.45
C ASP A 226 0.75 -11.22 16.20
N ILE A 227 1.19 -11.17 14.95
CA ILE A 227 2.60 -11.42 14.58
C ILE A 227 3.52 -10.36 15.22
N TYR A 228 3.07 -9.10 15.29
CA TYR A 228 3.83 -8.02 15.94
C TYR A 228 3.87 -8.14 17.46
N LYS A 229 2.81 -8.63 18.10
CA LYS A 229 2.78 -8.88 19.56
C LYS A 229 3.77 -9.94 19.98
N ASP A 230 3.89 -11.03 19.22
CA ASP A 230 4.78 -12.14 19.53
C ASP A 230 6.26 -11.80 19.39
N ASN A 231 6.62 -10.90 18.48
CA ASN A 231 8.01 -10.73 18.03
C ASN A 231 8.49 -9.27 18.03
N GLY A 232 7.64 -8.31 18.37
CA GLY A 232 7.96 -6.89 18.31
C GLY A 232 8.39 -6.43 16.91
N THR A 233 9.16 -5.35 16.86
CA THR A 233 9.68 -4.80 15.60
C THR A 233 10.95 -5.48 15.10
N TYR A 234 11.55 -6.38 15.89
CA TYR A 234 12.82 -7.03 15.57
C TYR A 234 12.72 -7.92 14.33
N LYS A 235 11.77 -8.84 14.32
CA LYS A 235 11.56 -9.72 13.15
C LYS A 235 11.25 -8.93 11.90
N LYS A 236 10.33 -7.96 11.97
CA LYS A 236 9.99 -7.07 10.88
C LYS A 236 11.23 -6.46 10.21
N THR A 237 12.16 -5.95 11.02
CA THR A 237 13.42 -5.37 10.54
C THR A 237 14.28 -6.40 9.80
N LEU A 238 14.41 -7.61 10.37
CA LEU A 238 15.25 -8.66 9.80
C LEU A 238 14.71 -9.19 8.46
N TYR A 239 13.39 -9.28 8.28
CA TYR A 239 12.82 -9.73 7.00
C TYR A 239 13.27 -8.86 5.82
N THR A 240 13.22 -7.54 5.96
CA THR A 240 13.67 -6.63 4.90
C THR A 240 15.17 -6.73 4.66
N ILE A 241 15.98 -6.93 5.73
CA ILE A 241 17.42 -7.08 5.60
C ILE A 241 17.77 -8.40 4.88
N ILE A 242 17.07 -9.50 5.20
CA ILE A 242 17.28 -10.79 4.52
C ILE A 242 17.00 -10.66 3.02
N GLN A 243 15.94 -9.98 2.65
CA GLN A 243 15.61 -9.73 1.24
C GLN A 243 16.66 -8.88 0.53
N HIS A 244 17.24 -7.88 1.21
CA HIS A 244 18.18 -6.92 0.63
C HIS A 244 19.33 -6.54 1.54
N PRO A 245 20.26 -7.48 1.88
CA PRO A 245 21.33 -7.21 2.82
C PRO A 245 22.31 -6.11 2.34
N THR A 246 22.43 -5.91 1.04
CA THR A 246 23.28 -4.87 0.45
C THR A 246 22.64 -3.48 0.53
N GLY A 247 21.34 -3.41 0.36
CA GLY A 247 20.57 -2.15 0.27
C GLY A 247 19.90 -1.71 1.56
N VAL A 248 19.78 -2.60 2.54
CA VAL A 248 19.07 -2.33 3.79
C VAL A 248 19.96 -2.65 4.97
N LYS A 249 20.01 -1.75 5.95
CA LYS A 249 20.77 -1.93 7.19
C LYS A 249 19.89 -1.78 8.42
N VAL A 250 20.33 -2.34 9.53
CA VAL A 250 19.73 -2.11 10.85
C VAL A 250 20.03 -0.69 11.31
N GLN A 251 19.03 -0.03 11.84
CA GLN A 251 19.14 1.25 12.52
C GLN A 251 18.39 1.21 13.84
N MET A 252 18.90 1.89 14.85
CA MET A 252 18.16 2.14 16.09
C MET A 252 17.33 3.41 15.91
N LEU A 253 16.02 3.30 16.09
CA LEU A 253 15.12 4.44 16.13
C LEU A 253 14.43 4.52 17.49
N GLY A 254 14.23 5.72 17.98
CA GLY A 254 13.43 5.99 19.17
C GLY A 254 13.75 7.32 19.78
N MET A 255 12.73 7.94 20.39
CA MET A 255 12.90 9.11 21.24
C MET A 255 12.75 8.69 22.72
N THR A 256 11.73 7.91 23.05
CA THR A 256 11.46 7.41 24.41
C THR A 256 11.95 5.97 24.59
N TYR A 257 11.78 5.13 23.57
CA TYR A 257 12.24 3.73 23.58
C TYR A 257 13.00 3.43 22.30
N TYR A 258 14.19 2.85 22.42
CA TYR A 258 14.96 2.38 21.27
C TYR A 258 14.37 1.10 20.70
N ARG A 259 14.23 1.05 19.39
CA ARG A 259 13.80 -0.14 18.64
C ARG A 259 14.64 -0.34 17.40
N LEU A 260 14.85 -1.58 17.02
CA LEU A 260 15.45 -1.89 15.73
C LEU A 260 14.50 -1.48 14.60
N HIS A 261 15.08 -0.90 13.57
CA HIS A 261 14.36 -0.51 12.37
C HIS A 261 15.22 -0.80 11.14
N HIS A 262 14.59 -1.15 10.04
CA HIS A 262 15.26 -1.23 8.74
C HIS A 262 15.49 0.18 8.19
N ASN A 263 16.65 0.41 7.62
CA ASN A 263 16.99 1.65 6.93
C ASN A 263 17.38 1.31 5.50
N VAL A 264 16.56 1.69 4.54
CA VAL A 264 16.86 1.53 3.12
C VAL A 264 17.84 2.62 2.71
N LYS A 265 18.98 2.23 2.13
CA LYS A 265 19.95 3.18 1.59
C LYS A 265 19.32 3.95 0.43
N LYS A 266 19.55 5.27 0.37
CA LYS A 266 18.91 6.15 -0.61
C LYS A 266 19.11 5.69 -2.07
N GLU A 267 20.30 5.21 -2.40
CA GLU A 267 20.62 4.68 -3.72
C GLU A 267 19.81 3.43 -4.12
N PHE A 268 19.15 2.79 -3.15
CA PHE A 268 18.27 1.64 -3.39
C PHE A 268 16.78 2.00 -3.53
N LEU A 269 16.45 3.27 -3.57
CA LEU A 269 15.09 3.75 -3.85
C LEU A 269 14.87 4.06 -5.34
N TYR A 270 15.96 4.15 -6.12
CA TYR A 270 15.91 4.46 -7.55
C TYR A 270 16.24 3.24 -8.41
N PRO A 271 15.66 3.09 -9.61
CA PRO A 271 16.04 2.05 -10.55
C PRO A 271 17.52 2.13 -10.92
N CYS A 272 18.19 0.98 -10.97
CA CYS A 272 19.59 0.89 -11.45
C CYS A 272 19.70 1.05 -12.94
N LEU A 273 18.73 0.53 -13.69
CA LEU A 273 18.69 0.52 -15.14
C LEU A 273 17.31 0.99 -15.60
N ILE A 274 17.30 1.92 -16.53
CA ILE A 274 16.08 2.36 -17.20
C ILE A 274 16.07 1.73 -18.58
N SER A 275 15.00 1.01 -18.92
CA SER A 275 14.83 0.46 -20.26
C SER A 275 14.96 1.55 -21.32
N SER A 276 15.64 1.25 -22.42
CA SER A 276 15.88 2.20 -23.52
C SER A 276 14.58 2.78 -24.10
N GLN A 277 13.48 2.03 -24.06
CA GLN A 277 12.15 2.48 -24.50
C GLN A 277 11.59 3.67 -23.72
N TYR A 278 12.09 3.91 -22.49
CA TYR A 278 11.65 5.03 -21.64
C TYR A 278 12.67 6.20 -21.63
N LYS A 279 13.80 6.04 -22.30
CA LYS A 279 14.74 7.15 -22.43
C LYS A 279 14.16 8.20 -23.37
N LYS A 280 14.19 9.46 -22.96
CA LYS A 280 13.90 10.54 -23.90
C LYS A 280 14.92 10.49 -25.02
N THR A 281 14.46 10.49 -26.25
CA THR A 281 15.33 10.76 -27.41
C THR A 281 15.90 12.16 -27.27
N PRO A 282 17.21 12.39 -27.47
CA PRO A 282 17.82 13.71 -27.37
C PRO A 282 17.20 14.70 -28.35
#